data_71139c202ffaa41123fd3093bdb73cc0
#
_entry.id   71139c202ffaa41123fd3093bdb73cc0
#
_cell.length_a   1.000
_cell.length_b   1.000
_cell.length_c   1.000
_cell.angle_alpha   90.00
_cell.angle_beta   90.00
_cell.angle_gamma   90.00
#
_symmetry.space_group_name_H-M   'P 1'
#
loop_
_entity.id
_entity.type
_entity.pdbx_description
1 polymer ?
#
loop_
_entity_poly.entity_id
_entity_poly.type
_entity_poly.pdbx_seq_one_letter_code
_entity_poly.pdbx_strand_id
1 'polypeptide(L)'
;MGVKDALAEKTENKGAVKLTKSMSIADMIKAMEPEIKKALPQVITPERFTRMALSALNTTPRLAECSQMSFLGALMNAAQLGLEPNTPLGQAYLIPYRNKGKLECQFQIGYKGLIDMVYRNDNIQTVQAQCVYENDVFEYELGLEPKLVHKPALKDRGNLLLVYALWKAKNGGYGFEVMSKEDIDNHARKYSQSFASSYSPWKTNYEEMAKKTVIKKCLKYAPVKSDFVMQVSNDETVKSEISVDMSEVANEQESVIDAEYNEVASEQETSAAEA
;
A
#
# COMPACT_ATOMS: atom_id res chain seq x y z
N MET A 1 35.37 -31.97 5.89
CA MET A 1 34.92 -30.59 5.80
C MET A 1 33.75 -30.58 4.85
N GLY A 2 32.57 -30.36 5.39
CA GLY A 2 31.32 -30.53 4.64
C GLY A 2 30.90 -29.27 3.91
N VAL A 3 30.20 -29.45 2.79
CA VAL A 3 29.66 -28.39 1.93
C VAL A 3 28.76 -27.39 2.69
N LYS A 4 28.30 -27.75 3.89
CA LYS A 4 27.52 -26.88 4.78
C LYS A 4 28.35 -25.74 5.42
N ASP A 5 29.63 -25.97 5.68
CA ASP A 5 30.50 -24.97 6.29
C ASP A 5 30.94 -23.90 5.29
N ALA A 6 31.04 -24.25 4.02
CA ALA A 6 31.38 -23.30 2.94
C ALA A 6 30.20 -22.40 2.53
N LEU A 7 28.96 -22.78 2.86
CA LEU A 7 27.76 -21.94 2.65
C LEU A 7 27.55 -20.95 3.80
N ALA A 8 27.97 -21.28 5.00
CA ALA A 8 27.88 -20.38 6.17
C ALA A 8 28.89 -19.22 6.09
N GLU A 9 30.08 -19.43 5.50
CA GLU A 9 31.09 -18.38 5.32
C GLU A 9 30.77 -17.38 4.20
N LYS A 10 29.84 -17.68 3.28
CA LYS A 10 29.45 -16.78 2.19
C LYS A 10 28.36 -15.77 2.54
N THR A 11 27.77 -15.87 3.71
CA THR A 11 26.71 -14.96 4.20
C THR A 11 27.20 -13.91 5.20
N GLU A 12 28.49 -13.76 5.42
CA GLU A 12 29.02 -12.57 6.08
C GLU A 12 28.99 -11.39 5.09
N ASN A 13 27.86 -10.71 5.07
CA ASN A 13 27.63 -9.49 4.33
C ASN A 13 28.56 -8.39 4.89
N LYS A 14 29.74 -8.22 4.26
CA LYS A 14 30.74 -7.18 4.57
C LYS A 14 30.14 -5.80 4.27
N GLY A 15 29.29 -5.28 5.13
CA GLY A 15 28.71 -3.95 5.00
C GLY A 15 27.46 -3.71 5.85
N ALA A 16 26.98 -4.68 6.57
CA ALA A 16 25.83 -4.47 7.45
C ALA A 16 26.19 -3.43 8.55
N VAL A 17 25.48 -2.31 8.54
CA VAL A 17 25.58 -1.28 9.57
C VAL A 17 25.25 -1.93 10.92
N LYS A 18 26.17 -1.93 11.88
CA LYS A 18 25.91 -2.47 13.24
C LYS A 18 24.99 -1.50 13.98
N LEU A 19 23.70 -1.76 13.89
CA LEU A 19 22.72 -1.07 14.71
C LEU A 19 22.74 -1.63 16.13
N THR A 20 22.93 -0.78 17.12
CA THR A 20 22.91 -1.16 18.54
C THR A 20 21.58 -0.72 19.15
N LYS A 21 21.04 -1.53 20.07
CA LYS A 21 19.78 -1.24 20.78
C LYS A 21 19.78 0.08 21.57
N SER A 22 20.96 0.65 21.80
CA SER A 22 21.12 1.92 22.54
C SER A 22 21.13 3.17 21.64
N MET A 23 21.12 3.01 20.31
CA MET A 23 21.07 4.15 19.39
C MET A 23 19.67 4.74 19.33
N SER A 24 19.59 6.07 19.22
CA SER A 24 18.32 6.72 18.91
C SER A 24 17.87 6.40 17.47
N ILE A 25 16.55 6.45 17.19
CA ILE A 25 16.04 6.24 15.82
C ILE A 25 16.68 7.24 14.85
N ALA A 26 16.90 8.49 15.27
CA ALA A 26 17.55 9.51 14.45
C ALA A 26 19.00 9.14 14.07
N ASP A 27 19.76 8.56 15.02
CA ASP A 27 21.12 8.11 14.75
C ASP A 27 21.13 6.86 13.86
N MET A 28 20.15 5.98 14.03
CA MET A 28 19.98 4.82 13.14
C MET A 28 19.66 5.22 11.70
N ILE A 29 18.79 6.22 11.47
CA ILE A 29 18.50 6.73 10.13
C ILE A 29 19.78 7.23 9.46
N LYS A 30 20.60 8.00 10.18
CA LYS A 30 21.89 8.49 9.67
C LYS A 30 22.86 7.34 9.37
N ALA A 31 22.94 6.35 10.26
CA ALA A 31 23.79 5.18 10.06
C ALA A 31 23.35 4.35 8.85
N MET A 32 22.04 4.32 8.55
CA MET A 32 21.48 3.58 7.42
C MET A 32 21.51 4.34 6.10
N GLU A 33 22.01 5.57 6.04
CA GLU A 33 22.07 6.35 4.81
C GLU A 33 22.73 5.59 3.62
N PRO A 34 23.82 4.81 3.80
CA PRO A 34 24.39 4.00 2.71
C PRO A 34 23.42 2.92 2.18
N GLU A 35 22.63 2.28 3.05
CA GLU A 35 21.66 1.26 2.65
C GLU A 35 20.44 1.92 2.00
N ILE A 36 19.96 3.02 2.54
CA ILE A 36 18.91 3.85 1.95
C ILE A 36 19.32 4.27 0.54
N LYS A 37 20.57 4.71 0.35
CA LYS A 37 21.11 5.10 -0.98
C LYS A 37 21.05 3.95 -1.98
N LYS A 38 21.30 2.71 -1.57
CA LYS A 38 21.21 1.54 -2.44
C LYS A 38 19.77 1.22 -2.85
N ALA A 39 18.83 1.43 -1.93
CA ALA A 39 17.41 1.12 -2.14
C ALA A 39 16.66 2.20 -2.95
N LEU A 40 17.13 3.47 -2.87
CA LEU A 40 16.44 4.60 -3.50
C LEU A 40 16.52 4.54 -5.03
N PRO A 41 15.39 4.67 -5.75
CA PRO A 41 15.41 4.93 -7.17
C PRO A 41 15.95 6.34 -7.46
N GLN A 42 16.35 6.61 -8.70
CA GLN A 42 16.98 7.87 -9.11
C GLN A 42 16.14 9.15 -8.91
N VAL A 43 14.87 9.00 -8.53
CA VAL A 43 13.92 10.12 -8.37
C VAL A 43 14.11 10.93 -7.09
N ILE A 44 14.78 10.37 -6.07
CA ILE A 44 15.01 11.04 -4.77
C ILE A 44 16.46 10.87 -4.35
N THR A 45 17.09 11.95 -3.84
CA THR A 45 18.45 11.86 -3.30
C THR A 45 18.45 11.33 -1.87
N PRO A 46 19.49 10.57 -1.46
CA PRO A 46 19.61 10.01 -0.11
C PRO A 46 19.52 11.08 0.98
N GLU A 47 20.17 12.23 0.77
CA GLU A 47 20.19 13.33 1.73
C GLU A 47 18.80 13.95 1.92
N ARG A 48 18.03 14.10 0.83
CA ARG A 48 16.65 14.56 0.89
C ARG A 48 15.77 13.56 1.64
N PHE A 49 15.90 12.27 1.32
CA PHE A 49 15.13 11.21 1.95
C PHE A 49 15.42 11.11 3.46
N THR A 50 16.70 11.10 3.85
CA THR A 50 17.14 11.08 5.25
C THR A 50 16.55 12.27 6.03
N ARG A 51 16.58 13.47 5.44
CA ARG A 51 16.00 14.67 6.06
C ARG A 51 14.48 14.56 6.22
N MET A 52 13.77 14.00 5.24
CA MET A 52 12.32 13.77 5.35
C MET A 52 11.99 12.76 6.46
N ALA A 53 12.76 11.68 6.58
CA ALA A 53 12.59 10.70 7.66
C ALA A 53 12.76 11.34 9.05
N LEU A 54 13.77 12.18 9.23
CA LEU A 54 13.98 12.94 10.47
C LEU A 54 12.84 13.95 10.73
N SER A 55 12.36 14.60 9.69
CA SER A 55 11.21 15.52 9.80
C SER A 55 9.94 14.78 10.21
N ALA A 56 9.69 13.58 9.67
CA ALA A 56 8.55 12.74 10.05
C ALA A 56 8.55 12.38 11.55
N LEU A 57 9.73 12.06 12.11
CA LEU A 57 9.88 11.83 13.55
C LEU A 57 9.53 13.06 14.39
N ASN A 58 9.95 14.25 13.94
CA ASN A 58 9.68 15.50 14.65
C ASN A 58 8.20 15.92 14.59
N THR A 59 7.54 15.68 13.47
CA THR A 59 6.13 16.05 13.27
C THR A 59 5.16 15.03 13.84
N THR A 60 5.59 13.78 14.03
CA THR A 60 4.77 12.70 14.59
C THR A 60 5.52 12.06 15.76
N PRO A 61 5.48 12.65 16.98
CA PRO A 61 6.28 12.17 18.12
C PRO A 61 6.11 10.69 18.46
N ARG A 62 4.90 10.14 18.27
CA ARG A 62 4.62 8.73 18.52
C ARG A 62 5.40 7.76 17.63
N LEU A 63 5.97 8.22 16.51
CA LEU A 63 6.87 7.40 15.69
C LEU A 63 8.17 7.07 16.44
N ALA A 64 8.64 7.97 17.30
CA ALA A 64 9.82 7.72 18.13
C ALA A 64 9.58 6.67 19.23
N GLU A 65 8.32 6.39 19.58
CA GLU A 65 7.93 5.35 20.54
C GLU A 65 7.77 3.96 19.88
N CYS A 66 7.75 3.91 18.55
CA CYS A 66 7.64 2.66 17.82
C CYS A 66 8.89 1.79 17.98
N SER A 67 8.73 0.49 17.77
CA SER A 67 9.86 -0.43 17.63
C SER A 67 10.82 0.11 16.56
N GLN A 68 12.10 0.21 16.90
CA GLN A 68 13.12 0.77 16.01
C GLN A 68 13.17 0.03 14.67
N MET A 69 13.08 -1.30 14.71
CA MET A 69 13.13 -2.13 13.50
C MET A 69 11.89 -1.95 12.64
N SER A 70 10.69 -1.85 13.23
CA SER A 70 9.47 -1.58 12.45
C SER A 70 9.50 -0.19 11.77
N PHE A 71 10.06 0.80 12.46
CA PHE A 71 10.25 2.13 11.86
C PHE A 71 11.22 2.11 10.68
N LEU A 72 12.38 1.46 10.87
CA LEU A 72 13.38 1.34 9.80
C LEU A 72 12.87 0.49 8.63
N GLY A 73 12.14 -0.60 8.90
CA GLY A 73 11.49 -1.41 7.87
C GLY A 73 10.47 -0.61 7.04
N ALA A 74 9.62 0.16 7.71
CA ALA A 74 8.66 1.05 7.05
C ALA A 74 9.36 2.15 6.24
N LEU A 75 10.46 2.69 6.77
CA LEU A 75 11.29 3.67 6.06
C LEU A 75 11.96 3.09 4.82
N MET A 76 12.49 1.86 4.90
CA MET A 76 13.10 1.17 3.76
C MET A 76 12.06 0.85 2.68
N ASN A 77 10.83 0.45 3.03
CA ASN A 77 9.74 0.32 2.08
C ASN A 77 9.50 1.64 1.32
N ALA A 78 9.41 2.76 2.04
CA ALA A 78 9.24 4.06 1.41
C ALA A 78 10.43 4.41 0.48
N ALA A 79 11.66 4.11 0.91
CA ALA A 79 12.87 4.33 0.12
C ALA A 79 12.86 3.52 -1.18
N GLN A 80 12.59 2.21 -1.11
CA GLN A 80 12.56 1.31 -2.26
C GLN A 80 11.52 1.73 -3.28
N LEU A 81 10.35 2.20 -2.82
CA LEU A 81 9.29 2.71 -3.69
C LEU A 81 9.58 4.12 -4.22
N GLY A 82 10.58 4.82 -3.68
CA GLY A 82 10.85 6.21 -4.00
C GLY A 82 9.68 7.13 -3.69
N LEU A 83 9.01 6.88 -2.55
CA LEU A 83 7.88 7.68 -2.07
C LEU A 83 8.29 8.53 -0.88
N GLU A 84 7.83 9.77 -0.85
CA GLU A 84 8.13 10.70 0.23
C GLU A 84 7.18 10.48 1.42
N PRO A 85 7.67 9.94 2.57
CA PRO A 85 6.80 9.66 3.70
C PRO A 85 6.44 10.93 4.48
N ASN A 86 5.19 11.02 4.94
CA ASN A 86 4.66 12.07 5.82
C ASN A 86 4.88 13.50 5.29
N THR A 87 4.89 13.67 3.97
CA THR A 87 4.98 14.99 3.32
C THR A 87 3.59 15.47 2.85
N PRO A 88 3.41 16.77 2.59
CA PRO A 88 2.17 17.30 2.01
C PRO A 88 1.82 16.71 0.63
N LEU A 89 2.77 16.05 -0.04
CA LEU A 89 2.51 15.34 -1.29
C LEU A 89 1.53 14.19 -1.10
N GLY A 90 1.46 13.59 0.11
CA GLY A 90 0.54 12.51 0.42
C GLY A 90 0.85 11.21 -0.34
N GLN A 91 2.14 10.97 -0.66
CA GLN A 91 2.57 9.78 -1.39
C GLN A 91 2.65 8.55 -0.50
N ALA A 92 3.16 8.70 0.72
CA ALA A 92 3.29 7.61 1.69
C ALA A 92 3.15 8.12 3.12
N TYR A 93 2.86 7.21 4.04
CA TYR A 93 2.70 7.49 5.45
C TYR A 93 3.40 6.45 6.31
N LEU A 94 4.12 6.91 7.33
CA LEU A 94 4.62 6.14 8.45
C LEU A 94 3.63 6.34 9.59
N ILE A 95 2.93 5.29 9.99
CA ILE A 95 1.82 5.37 10.93
C ILE A 95 2.16 4.57 12.19
N PRO A 96 2.18 5.20 13.39
CA PRO A 96 2.31 4.47 14.63
C PRO A 96 1.06 3.61 14.87
N TYR A 97 1.24 2.30 14.88
CA TYR A 97 0.19 1.30 14.97
C TYR A 97 0.42 0.40 16.18
N ARG A 98 -0.64 0.09 16.94
CA ARG A 98 -0.56 -0.80 18.09
C ARG A 98 -0.88 -2.23 17.67
N ASN A 99 0.16 -3.08 17.63
CA ASN A 99 0.05 -4.50 17.29
C ASN A 99 0.32 -5.35 18.53
N LYS A 100 -0.65 -6.18 18.96
CA LYS A 100 -0.52 -7.09 20.13
C LYS A 100 0.10 -6.41 21.36
N GLY A 101 -0.27 -5.15 21.62
CA GLY A 101 0.22 -4.38 22.77
C GLY A 101 1.52 -3.59 22.53
N LYS A 102 2.28 -3.86 21.47
CA LYS A 102 3.48 -3.12 21.07
C LYS A 102 3.13 -1.99 20.13
N LEU A 103 3.85 -0.86 20.22
CA LEU A 103 3.74 0.21 19.25
C LEU A 103 4.75 -0.04 18.12
N GLU A 104 4.27 -0.18 16.91
CA GLU A 104 5.04 -0.47 15.71
C GLU A 104 4.74 0.57 14.63
N CYS A 105 5.64 0.71 13.68
CA CYS A 105 5.47 1.61 12.55
C CYS A 105 4.93 0.82 11.36
N GLN A 106 3.73 1.15 10.91
CA GLN A 106 3.13 0.62 9.70
C GLN A 106 3.46 1.52 8.51
N PHE A 107 3.88 0.92 7.40
CA PHE A 107 4.02 1.62 6.13
C PHE A 107 2.68 1.62 5.39
N GLN A 108 2.27 2.79 4.90
CA GLN A 108 1.05 2.92 4.11
C GLN A 108 1.28 3.80 2.88
N ILE A 109 0.90 3.29 1.70
CA ILE A 109 0.93 4.06 0.45
C ILE A 109 -0.32 4.93 0.38
N GLY A 110 -0.16 6.22 0.10
CA GLY A 110 -1.26 7.12 -0.21
C GLY A 110 -1.76 6.93 -1.66
N TYR A 111 -3.01 7.32 -1.96
CA TYR A 111 -3.51 7.20 -3.33
C TYR A 111 -2.68 8.01 -4.34
N LYS A 112 -2.11 9.15 -3.92
CA LYS A 112 -1.19 9.95 -4.76
C LYS A 112 0.10 9.22 -5.03
N GLY A 113 0.60 8.43 -4.07
CA GLY A 113 1.76 7.55 -4.26
C GLY A 113 1.47 6.42 -5.26
N LEU A 114 0.29 5.80 -5.19
CA LEU A 114 -0.13 4.81 -6.18
C LEU A 114 -0.16 5.41 -7.59
N ILE A 115 -0.72 6.60 -7.75
CA ILE A 115 -0.76 7.32 -9.04
C ILE A 115 0.66 7.63 -9.53
N ASP A 116 1.54 8.15 -8.65
CA ASP A 116 2.94 8.45 -9.00
C ASP A 116 3.67 7.19 -9.49
N MET A 117 3.54 6.07 -8.78
CA MET A 117 4.14 4.79 -9.17
C MET A 117 3.61 4.30 -10.53
N VAL A 118 2.31 4.46 -10.80
CA VAL A 118 1.70 4.07 -12.08
C VAL A 118 2.24 4.93 -13.23
N TYR A 119 2.42 6.23 -13.02
CA TYR A 119 3.00 7.12 -14.04
C TYR A 119 4.48 6.86 -14.36
N ARG A 120 5.19 6.10 -13.53
CA ARG A 120 6.53 5.57 -13.88
C ARG A 120 6.46 4.46 -14.94
N ASN A 121 5.26 4.01 -15.28
CA ASN A 121 5.03 3.08 -16.37
C ASN A 121 4.70 3.85 -17.65
N ASP A 122 5.59 3.74 -18.65
CA ASP A 122 5.47 4.47 -19.92
C ASP A 122 4.21 4.14 -20.73
N ASN A 123 3.53 3.03 -20.43
CA ASN A 123 2.31 2.62 -21.14
C ASN A 123 1.05 3.37 -20.68
N ILE A 124 1.07 3.98 -19.50
CA ILE A 124 -0.10 4.67 -18.95
C ILE A 124 -0.10 6.14 -19.37
N GLN A 125 -1.23 6.58 -19.89
CA GLN A 125 -1.48 7.97 -20.26
C GLN A 125 -2.09 8.76 -19.09
N THR A 126 -3.08 8.17 -18.39
CA THR A 126 -3.73 8.83 -17.25
C THR A 126 -4.29 7.81 -16.26
N VAL A 127 -4.29 8.19 -14.98
CA VAL A 127 -5.00 7.53 -13.89
C VAL A 127 -5.68 8.61 -13.05
N GLN A 128 -6.96 8.42 -12.73
CA GLN A 128 -7.74 9.36 -11.93
C GLN A 128 -8.67 8.61 -11.00
N ALA A 129 -9.01 9.24 -9.86
CA ALA A 129 -10.12 8.82 -9.02
C ALA A 129 -10.93 10.04 -8.59
N GLN A 130 -12.25 9.92 -8.61
CA GLN A 130 -13.17 11.00 -8.30
C GLN A 130 -14.29 10.51 -7.39
N CYS A 131 -14.73 11.41 -6.51
CA CYS A 131 -15.91 11.24 -5.70
C CYS A 131 -17.13 11.78 -6.45
N VAL A 132 -18.22 11.03 -6.43
CA VAL A 132 -19.51 11.41 -7.00
C VAL A 132 -20.51 11.62 -5.87
N TYR A 133 -21.25 12.70 -5.93
CA TYR A 133 -22.18 13.13 -4.90
C TYR A 133 -23.62 13.17 -5.45
N GLU A 134 -24.59 13.30 -4.55
CA GLU A 134 -26.02 13.18 -4.87
C GLU A 134 -26.50 14.07 -6.01
N ASN A 135 -25.98 15.30 -6.10
CA ASN A 135 -26.43 16.28 -7.08
C ASN A 135 -25.53 16.35 -8.32
N ASP A 136 -24.54 15.47 -8.43
CA ASP A 136 -23.74 15.31 -9.64
C ASP A 136 -24.53 14.53 -10.70
N VAL A 137 -24.31 14.83 -11.98
CA VAL A 137 -24.78 13.95 -13.05
C VAL A 137 -23.72 12.87 -13.27
N PHE A 138 -24.11 11.62 -13.01
CA PHE A 138 -23.22 10.48 -13.17
C PHE A 138 -23.93 9.32 -13.86
N GLU A 139 -23.34 8.84 -14.94
CA GLU A 139 -23.82 7.71 -15.73
C GLU A 139 -22.65 6.80 -16.08
N TYR A 140 -22.83 5.50 -16.00
CA TYR A 140 -21.85 4.55 -16.50
C TYR A 140 -22.50 3.28 -17.03
N GLU A 141 -21.82 2.65 -17.99
CA GLU A 141 -22.18 1.36 -18.56
C GLU A 141 -20.96 0.46 -18.56
N LEU A 142 -21.14 -0.79 -18.18
CA LEU A 142 -20.13 -1.85 -18.28
C LEU A 142 -20.46 -2.73 -19.49
N GLY A 143 -19.48 -3.44 -20.00
CA GLY A 143 -19.64 -4.34 -21.14
C GLY A 143 -18.45 -4.23 -22.10
N LEU A 144 -18.68 -4.59 -23.36
CA LEU A 144 -17.63 -4.55 -24.39
C LEU A 144 -17.21 -3.13 -24.76
N GLU A 145 -18.13 -2.16 -24.67
CA GLU A 145 -17.87 -0.74 -24.91
C GLU A 145 -18.23 0.07 -23.65
N PRO A 146 -17.40 0.02 -22.61
CA PRO A 146 -17.71 0.67 -21.36
C PRO A 146 -17.70 2.20 -21.51
N LYS A 147 -18.68 2.87 -20.87
CA LYS A 147 -18.82 4.32 -20.88
C LYS A 147 -18.90 4.87 -19.47
N LEU A 148 -18.32 6.04 -19.24
CA LEU A 148 -18.41 6.76 -17.98
C LEU A 148 -18.54 8.26 -18.27
N VAL A 149 -19.56 8.89 -17.70
CA VAL A 149 -19.81 10.33 -17.79
C VAL A 149 -20.00 10.86 -16.38
N HIS A 150 -19.24 11.89 -16.02
CA HIS A 150 -19.37 12.59 -14.74
C HIS A 150 -19.35 14.11 -14.97
N LYS A 151 -20.41 14.78 -14.56
CA LYS A 151 -20.54 16.23 -14.54
C LYS A 151 -20.83 16.68 -13.11
N PRO A 152 -19.80 17.12 -12.36
CA PRO A 152 -19.97 17.58 -10.99
C PRO A 152 -20.91 18.79 -10.91
N ALA A 153 -21.79 18.80 -9.92
CA ALA A 153 -22.56 20.00 -9.60
C ALA A 153 -21.62 21.10 -9.09
N LEU A 154 -21.86 22.33 -9.51
CA LEU A 154 -21.01 23.47 -9.13
C LEU A 154 -21.25 23.95 -7.70
N LYS A 155 -22.42 23.64 -7.13
CA LYS A 155 -22.84 24.01 -5.78
C LYS A 155 -23.65 22.87 -5.16
N ASP A 156 -23.66 22.82 -3.83
CA ASP A 156 -24.52 21.91 -3.04
C ASP A 156 -24.48 20.45 -3.55
N ARG A 157 -23.29 19.91 -3.64
CA ARG A 157 -23.11 18.55 -4.22
C ARG A 157 -23.82 17.45 -3.46
N GLY A 158 -24.22 17.68 -2.18
CA GLY A 158 -24.91 16.69 -1.34
C GLY A 158 -23.96 15.67 -0.72
N ASN A 159 -24.49 14.50 -0.35
CA ASN A 159 -23.73 13.42 0.26
C ASN A 159 -22.93 12.61 -0.77
N LEU A 160 -21.84 11.98 -0.33
CA LEU A 160 -21.06 11.07 -1.16
C LEU A 160 -21.88 9.81 -1.48
N LEU A 161 -22.07 9.51 -2.78
CA LEU A 161 -22.76 8.32 -3.26
C LEU A 161 -21.81 7.18 -3.61
N LEU A 162 -20.78 7.49 -4.38
CA LEU A 162 -19.84 6.51 -4.90
C LEU A 162 -18.48 7.15 -5.21
N VAL A 163 -17.49 6.31 -5.42
CA VAL A 163 -16.18 6.72 -5.93
C VAL A 163 -15.85 5.86 -7.14
N TYR A 164 -15.29 6.47 -8.17
CA TYR A 164 -14.75 5.73 -9.29
C TYR A 164 -13.28 6.04 -9.52
N ALA A 165 -12.58 5.10 -10.13
CA ALA A 165 -11.25 5.29 -10.67
C ALA A 165 -11.22 4.84 -12.13
N LEU A 166 -10.36 5.46 -12.92
CA LEU A 166 -10.15 5.10 -14.32
C LEU A 166 -8.66 5.14 -14.67
N TRP A 167 -8.28 4.35 -15.66
CA TRP A 167 -7.00 4.44 -16.33
C TRP A 167 -7.18 4.47 -17.84
N LYS A 168 -6.23 5.11 -18.50
CA LYS A 168 -6.12 5.10 -19.96
C LYS A 168 -4.67 4.85 -20.35
N ALA A 169 -4.46 3.91 -21.25
CA ALA A 169 -3.15 3.59 -21.79
C ALA A 169 -2.88 4.38 -23.09
N LYS A 170 -1.59 4.57 -23.42
CA LYS A 170 -1.17 5.29 -24.63
C LYS A 170 -1.61 4.60 -25.93
N ASN A 171 -1.81 3.28 -25.91
CA ASN A 171 -2.32 2.50 -27.04
C ASN A 171 -3.85 2.61 -27.23
N GLY A 172 -4.53 3.44 -26.42
CA GLY A 172 -5.97 3.66 -26.47
C GLY A 172 -6.79 2.73 -25.58
N GLY A 173 -6.18 1.70 -24.95
CA GLY A 173 -6.86 0.87 -23.96
C GLY A 173 -7.27 1.70 -22.74
N TYR A 174 -8.42 1.39 -22.15
CA TYR A 174 -8.91 2.06 -20.95
C TYR A 174 -9.75 1.11 -20.10
N GLY A 175 -9.94 1.47 -18.86
CA GLY A 175 -10.83 0.78 -17.95
C GLY A 175 -11.17 1.65 -16.76
N PHE A 176 -12.22 1.29 -16.06
CA PHE A 176 -12.61 1.96 -14.82
C PHE A 176 -13.24 0.99 -13.83
N GLU A 177 -13.25 1.39 -12.59
CA GLU A 177 -13.89 0.71 -11.47
C GLU A 177 -14.81 1.72 -10.77
N VAL A 178 -16.01 1.29 -10.40
CA VAL A 178 -16.98 2.09 -9.66
C VAL A 178 -17.35 1.32 -8.39
N MET A 179 -17.28 1.99 -7.25
CA MET A 179 -17.71 1.43 -5.96
C MET A 179 -18.69 2.37 -5.28
N SER A 180 -19.83 1.85 -4.88
CA SER A 180 -20.76 2.59 -4.02
C SER A 180 -20.11 2.90 -2.68
N LYS A 181 -20.62 3.91 -1.96
CA LYS A 181 -20.18 4.19 -0.60
C LYS A 181 -20.36 2.97 0.30
N GLU A 182 -21.44 2.21 0.12
CA GLU A 182 -21.71 0.99 0.87
C GLU A 182 -20.67 -0.09 0.60
N ASP A 183 -20.28 -0.33 -0.66
CA ASP A 183 -19.23 -1.29 -1.02
C ASP A 183 -17.88 -0.89 -0.44
N ILE A 184 -17.57 0.40 -0.43
CA ILE A 184 -16.35 0.93 0.16
C ILE A 184 -16.35 0.72 1.67
N ASP A 185 -17.45 1.00 2.35
CA ASP A 185 -17.60 0.79 3.79
C ASP A 185 -17.50 -0.69 4.17
N ASN A 186 -18.11 -1.58 3.37
CA ASN A 186 -18.01 -3.03 3.56
C ASN A 186 -16.59 -3.53 3.35
N HIS A 187 -15.91 -3.04 2.31
CA HIS A 187 -14.49 -3.33 2.08
C HIS A 187 -13.61 -2.86 3.25
N ALA A 188 -13.83 -1.63 3.72
CA ALA A 188 -13.09 -1.08 4.85
C ALA A 188 -13.29 -1.87 6.14
N ARG A 189 -14.53 -2.27 6.46
CA ARG A 189 -14.83 -3.12 7.62
C ARG A 189 -14.14 -4.48 7.54
N LYS A 190 -14.05 -5.06 6.35
CA LYS A 190 -13.46 -6.38 6.14
C LYS A 190 -11.93 -6.36 6.25
N TYR A 191 -11.28 -5.34 5.71
CA TYR A 191 -9.82 -5.34 5.53
C TYR A 191 -9.06 -4.35 6.42
N SER A 192 -9.74 -3.37 7.05
CA SER A 192 -9.08 -2.40 7.92
C SER A 192 -9.39 -2.67 9.39
N GLN A 193 -8.41 -3.18 10.12
CA GLN A 193 -8.54 -3.39 11.57
C GLN A 193 -8.82 -2.10 12.34
N SER A 194 -8.41 -0.95 11.81
CA SER A 194 -8.61 0.35 12.42
C SER A 194 -9.90 1.05 12.01
N PHE A 195 -10.76 0.47 11.17
CA PHE A 195 -11.95 1.13 10.61
C PHE A 195 -12.87 1.71 11.70
N ALA A 196 -13.06 1.00 12.79
CA ALA A 196 -13.91 1.42 13.91
C ALA A 196 -13.23 2.45 14.84
N SER A 197 -11.91 2.62 14.77
CA SER A 197 -11.16 3.52 15.65
C SER A 197 -11.44 4.99 15.32
N SER A 198 -11.56 5.85 16.35
CA SER A 198 -11.73 7.30 16.18
C SER A 198 -10.53 7.97 15.48
N TYR A 199 -9.35 7.38 15.57
CA TYR A 199 -8.11 7.86 14.94
C TYR A 199 -7.86 7.25 13.56
N SER A 200 -8.81 6.46 13.05
CA SER A 200 -8.67 5.83 11.74
C SER A 200 -8.67 6.84 10.61
N PRO A 201 -7.81 6.71 9.60
CA PRO A 201 -7.89 7.50 8.37
C PRO A 201 -9.28 7.41 7.69
N TRP A 202 -10.01 6.33 7.89
CA TRP A 202 -11.40 6.18 7.45
C TRP A 202 -12.38 7.14 8.13
N LYS A 203 -12.01 7.73 9.28
CA LYS A 203 -12.81 8.76 9.96
C LYS A 203 -12.33 10.17 9.64
N THR A 204 -11.02 10.36 9.54
CA THR A 204 -10.42 11.69 9.34
C THR A 204 -10.25 12.07 7.88
N ASN A 205 -10.05 11.08 6.98
CA ASN A 205 -9.72 11.27 5.56
C ASN A 205 -10.47 10.25 4.68
N TYR A 206 -11.77 10.15 4.87
CA TYR A 206 -12.60 9.12 4.21
C TYR A 206 -12.42 9.08 2.69
N GLU A 207 -12.55 10.23 2.01
CA GLU A 207 -12.46 10.30 0.55
C GLU A 207 -11.11 9.84 0.01
N GLU A 208 -10.02 10.16 0.72
CA GLU A 208 -8.67 9.74 0.34
C GLU A 208 -8.53 8.20 0.43
N MET A 209 -9.08 7.60 1.50
CA MET A 209 -9.09 6.15 1.68
C MET A 209 -10.00 5.47 0.66
N ALA A 210 -11.16 6.05 0.36
CA ALA A 210 -12.08 5.57 -0.67
C ALA A 210 -11.42 5.59 -2.05
N LYS A 211 -10.81 6.71 -2.45
CA LYS A 211 -10.04 6.82 -3.70
C LYS A 211 -8.92 5.79 -3.78
N LYS A 212 -8.15 5.62 -2.69
CA LYS A 212 -7.09 4.60 -2.60
C LYS A 212 -7.65 3.21 -2.90
N THR A 213 -8.75 2.84 -2.26
CA THR A 213 -9.40 1.53 -2.42
C THR A 213 -9.82 1.28 -3.86
N VAL A 214 -10.51 2.26 -4.46
CA VAL A 214 -11.02 2.14 -5.83
C VAL A 214 -9.88 2.13 -6.85
N ILE A 215 -8.83 2.94 -6.66
CA ILE A 215 -7.63 2.91 -7.51
C ILE A 215 -6.97 1.53 -7.45
N LYS A 216 -6.75 0.96 -6.25
CA LYS A 216 -6.14 -0.39 -6.11
C LYS A 216 -6.93 -1.45 -6.86
N LYS A 217 -8.27 -1.41 -6.83
CA LYS A 217 -9.13 -2.32 -7.60
C LYS A 217 -9.02 -2.08 -9.11
N CYS A 218 -9.12 -0.83 -9.52
CA CYS A 218 -9.07 -0.43 -10.94
C CYS A 218 -7.74 -0.86 -11.59
N LEU A 219 -6.62 -0.70 -10.88
CA LEU A 219 -5.28 -1.02 -11.39
C LEU A 219 -5.01 -2.52 -11.53
N LYS A 220 -5.85 -3.40 -10.99
CA LYS A 220 -5.73 -4.86 -11.23
C LYS A 220 -5.89 -5.23 -12.71
N TYR A 221 -6.60 -4.42 -13.47
CA TYR A 221 -6.84 -4.61 -14.91
C TYR A 221 -6.02 -3.68 -15.81
N ALA A 222 -5.24 -2.79 -15.20
CA ALA A 222 -4.39 -1.88 -15.95
C ALA A 222 -3.13 -2.60 -16.47
N PRO A 223 -2.57 -2.19 -17.63
CA PRO A 223 -1.34 -2.76 -18.18
C PRO A 223 -0.11 -2.23 -17.42
N VAL A 224 -0.04 -2.53 -16.11
CA VAL A 224 1.08 -2.19 -15.24
C VAL A 224 2.10 -3.31 -15.18
N LYS A 225 3.37 -2.96 -14.88
CA LYS A 225 4.44 -3.95 -14.74
C LYS A 225 4.24 -4.80 -13.49
N SER A 226 4.75 -6.05 -13.51
CA SER A 226 4.74 -6.97 -12.37
C SER A 226 5.36 -6.36 -11.11
N ASP A 227 6.45 -5.59 -11.27
CA ASP A 227 7.12 -4.90 -10.17
C ASP A 227 6.18 -3.96 -9.41
N PHE A 228 5.28 -3.25 -10.11
CA PHE A 228 4.26 -2.43 -9.48
C PHE A 228 3.33 -3.25 -8.57
N VAL A 229 2.89 -4.41 -9.04
CA VAL A 229 2.00 -5.29 -8.27
C VAL A 229 2.70 -5.78 -6.99
N MET A 230 3.97 -6.20 -7.11
CA MET A 230 4.79 -6.62 -5.96
C MET A 230 5.01 -5.46 -4.98
N GLN A 231 5.28 -4.26 -5.49
CA GLN A 231 5.49 -3.07 -4.68
C GLN A 231 4.23 -2.66 -3.89
N VAL A 232 3.05 -2.76 -4.51
CA VAL A 232 1.76 -2.46 -3.85
C VAL A 232 1.43 -3.48 -2.75
N SER A 233 1.98 -4.70 -2.80
CA SER A 233 1.80 -5.69 -1.73
C SER A 233 2.45 -5.29 -0.40
N ASN A 234 3.41 -4.35 -0.40
CA ASN A 234 4.01 -3.79 0.81
C ASN A 234 3.13 -2.72 1.50
N ASP A 235 1.98 -2.37 0.91
CA ASP A 235 1.05 -1.42 1.49
C ASP A 235 0.37 -2.00 2.76
N GLU A 236 0.27 -1.18 3.80
CA GLU A 236 -0.33 -1.53 5.09
C GLU A 236 0.41 -2.67 5.85
N THR A 237 1.73 -2.77 5.64
CA THR A 237 2.57 -3.80 6.25
C THR A 237 3.40 -3.27 7.41
N VAL A 238 3.76 -4.18 8.33
CA VAL A 238 4.75 -3.97 9.38
C VAL A 238 5.89 -4.96 9.14
N LYS A 239 7.11 -4.46 9.02
CA LYS A 239 8.32 -5.26 8.80
C LYS A 239 9.25 -5.08 9.99
N SER A 240 9.68 -6.16 10.62
CA SER A 240 10.61 -6.15 11.74
C SER A 240 12.06 -6.46 11.35
N GLU A 241 12.28 -6.75 10.07
CA GLU A 241 13.60 -6.98 9.50
C GLU A 241 13.85 -6.01 8.35
N ILE A 242 15.10 -5.86 7.97
CA ILE A 242 15.53 -4.96 6.91
C ILE A 242 16.34 -5.74 5.89
N SER A 243 15.97 -5.65 4.62
CA SER A 243 16.71 -6.16 3.48
C SER A 243 16.94 -5.06 2.43
N VAL A 244 17.86 -5.29 1.52
CA VAL A 244 18.01 -4.43 0.33
C VAL A 244 16.77 -4.53 -0.54
N ASP A 245 16.15 -5.70 -0.61
CA ASP A 245 14.84 -5.91 -1.19
C ASP A 245 13.81 -6.22 -0.08
N MET A 246 12.98 -5.22 0.23
CA MET A 246 11.96 -5.34 1.28
C MET A 246 10.80 -6.26 0.90
N SER A 247 10.69 -6.69 -0.37
CA SER A 247 9.69 -7.67 -0.79
C SER A 247 10.01 -9.09 -0.29
N GLU A 248 11.29 -9.37 0.00
CA GLU A 248 11.74 -10.63 0.57
C GLU A 248 11.51 -10.74 2.08
N VAL A 249 11.27 -9.61 2.76
CA VAL A 249 11.05 -9.57 4.21
C VAL A 249 9.60 -9.93 4.51
N ALA A 250 9.39 -10.90 5.39
CA ALA A 250 8.05 -11.32 5.81
C ALA A 250 7.28 -10.18 6.50
N ASN A 251 5.96 -10.16 6.34
CA ASN A 251 5.08 -9.26 7.07
C ASN A 251 4.79 -9.85 8.45
N GLU A 252 4.92 -9.07 9.51
CA GLU A 252 4.53 -9.51 10.86
C GLU A 252 3.01 -9.58 11.06
N GLN A 253 2.25 -8.89 10.23
CA GLN A 253 0.82 -9.07 10.13
C GLN A 253 0.55 -10.07 9.02
N GLU A 254 0.44 -11.34 9.38
CA GLU A 254 -0.40 -12.24 8.62
C GLU A 254 -1.83 -11.70 8.72
N SER A 255 -2.29 -11.00 7.71
CA SER A 255 -3.69 -11.06 7.37
C SER A 255 -3.92 -12.52 6.97
N VAL A 256 -4.22 -13.36 7.94
CA VAL A 256 -4.80 -14.67 7.68
C VAL A 256 -6.12 -14.35 6.99
N ILE A 257 -6.09 -14.34 5.67
CA ILE A 257 -7.27 -14.60 4.89
C ILE A 257 -7.45 -16.10 5.11
N ASP A 258 -8.21 -16.47 6.16
CA ASP A 258 -8.84 -17.77 6.23
C ASP A 258 -9.75 -17.84 4.99
N ALA A 259 -9.20 -18.31 3.90
CA ALA A 259 -9.99 -18.85 2.84
C ALA A 259 -10.57 -20.14 3.44
N GLU A 260 -11.76 -20.04 4.03
CA GLU A 260 -12.60 -21.20 4.27
C GLU A 260 -12.88 -21.82 2.89
N TYR A 261 -12.05 -22.76 2.54
CA TYR A 261 -12.29 -23.64 1.41
C TYR A 261 -13.31 -24.67 1.89
N ASN A 262 -14.57 -24.37 1.71
CA ASN A 262 -15.61 -25.39 1.82
C ASN A 262 -15.46 -26.32 0.62
N GLU A 263 -14.86 -27.47 0.82
CA GLU A 263 -14.98 -28.59 -0.10
C GLU A 263 -16.46 -28.90 -0.28
N VAL A 264 -16.99 -28.59 -1.46
CA VAL A 264 -18.30 -29.09 -1.87
C VAL A 264 -18.10 -30.59 -2.08
N ALA A 265 -18.59 -31.38 -1.11
CA ALA A 265 -18.62 -32.83 -1.23
C ALA A 265 -19.37 -33.19 -2.53
N SER A 266 -18.66 -33.82 -3.45
CA SER A 266 -19.27 -34.38 -4.65
C SER A 266 -20.29 -35.44 -4.22
N GLU A 267 -21.57 -35.15 -4.43
CA GLU A 267 -22.64 -36.15 -4.34
C GLU A 267 -22.31 -37.26 -5.37
N GLN A 268 -21.89 -38.39 -4.85
CA GLN A 268 -21.84 -39.60 -5.62
C GLN A 268 -23.27 -40.03 -5.96
N GLU A 269 -23.62 -39.98 -7.22
CA GLU A 269 -24.77 -40.67 -7.77
C GLU A 269 -24.70 -42.18 -7.44
N THR A 270 -25.43 -42.59 -6.43
CA THR A 270 -25.79 -44.00 -6.27
C THR A 270 -26.90 -44.30 -7.23
N SER A 271 -26.60 -44.82 -8.39
CA SER A 271 -27.55 -45.49 -9.24
C SER A 271 -27.99 -46.78 -8.54
N ALA A 272 -29.22 -46.78 -8.04
CA ALA A 272 -29.89 -48.03 -7.69
C ALA A 272 -30.30 -48.73 -8.95
N ALA A 273 -29.62 -49.84 -9.22
CA ALA A 273 -30.20 -50.95 -9.98
C ALA A 273 -31.13 -51.68 -9.01
N GLU A 274 -32.43 -51.84 -9.40
CA GLU A 274 -33.18 -53.05 -9.15
C GLU A 274 -34.66 -52.91 -9.61
N ALA A 275 -35.05 -53.93 -10.37
CA ALA A 275 -36.32 -54.49 -10.76
C ALA A 275 -37.00 -53.98 -12.01
#